data_b80dfdb203a4b0f3dccca9714874a023
#
_entry.id   b80dfdb203a4b0f3dccca9714874a023
#
_cell.length_a   1.000
_cell.length_b   1.000
_cell.length_c   1.000
_cell.angle_alpha   90.00
_cell.angle_beta   90.00
_cell.angle_gamma   90.00
#
_symmetry.space_group_name_H-M   'P 1'
#
loop_
_entity.id
_entity.type
_entity.pdbx_description
1 polymer ?
#
loop_
_entity_poly.entity_id
_entity_poly.type
_entity_poly.pdbx_seq_one_letter_code
_entity_poly.pdbx_strand_id
1 'polypeptide(L)'
;MPQVYAMNGGNGPQSYNQNSSFQRGAVDVAKELIKEEIDKELDVKQLSSTSVHPFRIADFGCSTGPNTFVAMKVIREALEEKLRKEGLASELLEFQVFFNDHISNDFNTLFASLPPERHYLAAGVPGDFHKVLLPKASLHFAHSSCSLHWLSDVPKEVTDNTSPAWNKGKIHHGGAKKKVLEAYASQFAKDLESFLNARAHELVDGGLMALVIPAVPDAIRESQTTIVTEKEFEVLGSCLMDLAKKGLVDELKVDMLNLPLYLPSPNEIKTLMKANEHLNVQRLEILSIPGKHVVFSNPSGNALYLRAALEGLLEKQFGSDIMDELFELFTQKLAESSSLFNPENQDLVVIFVLLKRKLRT
;
A
#
# COMPACT_ATOMS: atom_id res chain seq x y z
N MET A 1 -13.41 4.18 16.56
CA MET A 1 -12.79 2.95 16.04
C MET A 1 -12.02 3.36 14.82
N PRO A 2 -10.81 2.83 14.56
CA PRO A 2 -10.09 3.12 13.32
C PRO A 2 -11.01 2.87 12.13
N GLN A 3 -11.04 3.80 11.20
CA GLN A 3 -11.88 3.65 10.01
C GLN A 3 -11.08 2.75 9.06
N VAL A 4 -11.59 1.56 8.82
CA VAL A 4 -10.88 0.57 8.02
C VAL A 4 -11.75 0.17 6.85
N TYR A 5 -11.11 0.13 5.69
CA TYR A 5 -11.77 -0.09 4.43
C TYR A 5 -11.00 -1.14 3.65
N ALA A 6 -11.67 -2.25 3.34
CA ALA A 6 -11.16 -3.23 2.39
C ALA A 6 -11.34 -2.71 0.96
N MET A 7 -10.46 -3.15 0.08
CA MET A 7 -10.65 -3.00 -1.36
C MET A 7 -11.86 -3.81 -1.82
N ASN A 8 -12.48 -3.43 -2.96
CA ASN A 8 -13.61 -4.17 -3.51
C ASN A 8 -13.21 -5.62 -3.79
N GLY A 9 -13.89 -6.53 -3.10
CA GLY A 9 -13.67 -7.98 -3.20
C GLY A 9 -14.21 -8.59 -4.48
N GLY A 10 -14.15 -9.94 -4.53
CA GLY A 10 -14.66 -10.72 -5.65
C GLY A 10 -13.84 -10.59 -6.93
N ASN A 11 -14.46 -11.02 -8.07
CA ASN A 11 -13.84 -11.04 -9.40
C ASN A 11 -14.65 -10.26 -10.44
N GLY A 12 -15.61 -9.45 -10.02
CA GLY A 12 -16.42 -8.61 -10.90
C GLY A 12 -15.64 -7.47 -11.55
N PRO A 13 -16.24 -6.74 -12.51
CA PRO A 13 -15.58 -5.66 -13.26
C PRO A 13 -15.05 -4.52 -12.36
N GLN A 14 -15.68 -4.31 -11.19
CA GLN A 14 -15.32 -3.27 -10.23
C GLN A 14 -14.40 -3.77 -9.11
N SER A 15 -14.00 -5.07 -9.15
CA SER A 15 -13.15 -5.66 -8.12
C SER A 15 -11.71 -5.16 -8.20
N TYR A 16 -11.02 -5.16 -7.07
CA TYR A 16 -9.59 -4.88 -7.00
C TYR A 16 -8.76 -5.85 -7.85
N ASN A 17 -9.17 -7.13 -7.93
CA ASN A 17 -8.50 -8.13 -8.77
C ASN A 17 -8.40 -7.73 -10.24
N GLN A 18 -9.43 -7.05 -10.77
CA GLN A 18 -9.48 -6.60 -12.17
C GLN A 18 -8.84 -5.22 -12.38
N ASN A 19 -8.70 -4.42 -11.33
CA ASN A 19 -8.36 -3.00 -11.42
C ASN A 19 -7.08 -2.61 -10.65
N SER A 20 -6.15 -3.53 -10.39
CA SER A 20 -4.92 -3.29 -9.65
C SER A 20 -3.64 -3.37 -10.49
N SER A 21 -3.70 -2.94 -11.76
CA SER A 21 -2.58 -3.00 -12.69
C SER A 21 -1.39 -2.09 -12.29
N PHE A 22 -1.64 -0.95 -11.66
CA PHE A 22 -0.59 -0.11 -11.10
C PHE A 22 0.20 -0.85 -10.01
N GLN A 23 -0.50 -1.48 -9.06
CA GLN A 23 0.11 -2.27 -8.00
C GLN A 23 0.89 -3.47 -8.56
N ARG A 24 0.37 -4.08 -9.63
CA ARG A 24 1.10 -5.12 -10.35
C ARG A 24 2.41 -4.58 -10.93
N GLY A 25 2.38 -3.42 -11.57
CA GLY A 25 3.57 -2.75 -12.08
C GLY A 25 4.59 -2.46 -10.99
N ALA A 26 4.15 -2.06 -9.80
CA ALA A 26 5.02 -1.83 -8.65
C ALA A 26 5.73 -3.12 -8.18
N VAL A 27 5.00 -4.24 -8.10
CA VAL A 27 5.61 -5.55 -7.82
C VAL A 27 6.59 -5.95 -8.91
N ASP A 28 6.23 -5.73 -10.18
CA ASP A 28 7.05 -6.14 -11.33
C ASP A 28 8.41 -5.41 -11.39
N VAL A 29 8.45 -4.10 -11.08
CA VAL A 29 9.73 -3.35 -11.07
C VAL A 29 10.61 -3.68 -9.87
N ALA A 30 10.03 -4.17 -8.77
CA ALA A 30 10.78 -4.55 -7.57
C ALA A 30 11.36 -5.97 -7.62
N LYS A 31 10.91 -6.83 -8.55
CA LYS A 31 11.27 -8.27 -8.58
C LYS A 31 12.77 -8.53 -8.55
N GLU A 32 13.52 -7.91 -9.45
CA GLU A 32 14.95 -8.16 -9.57
C GLU A 32 15.70 -7.65 -8.34
N LEU A 33 15.29 -6.50 -7.79
CA LEU A 33 15.87 -5.98 -6.57
C LEU A 33 15.64 -6.92 -5.37
N ILE A 34 14.44 -7.49 -5.25
CA ILE A 34 14.14 -8.47 -4.22
C ILE A 34 15.06 -9.69 -4.34
N LYS A 35 15.27 -10.21 -5.56
CA LYS A 35 16.14 -11.36 -5.81
C LYS A 35 17.60 -11.04 -5.46
N GLU A 36 18.11 -9.91 -5.96
CA GLU A 36 19.48 -9.44 -5.70
C GLU A 36 19.74 -9.31 -4.20
N GLU A 37 18.81 -8.68 -3.49
CA GLU A 37 18.99 -8.41 -2.08
C GLU A 37 18.82 -9.65 -1.20
N ILE A 38 17.97 -10.61 -1.57
CA ILE A 38 17.90 -11.92 -0.91
C ILE A 38 19.22 -12.65 -1.09
N ASP A 39 19.76 -12.68 -2.30
CA ASP A 39 21.04 -13.37 -2.59
C ASP A 39 22.19 -12.75 -1.80
N LYS A 40 22.22 -11.43 -1.65
CA LYS A 40 23.29 -10.68 -1.00
C LYS A 40 23.18 -10.68 0.53
N GLU A 41 22.00 -10.38 1.05
CA GLU A 41 21.82 -9.99 2.46
C GLU A 41 21.34 -11.11 3.37
N LEU A 42 20.73 -12.18 2.82
CA LEU A 42 20.17 -13.24 3.64
C LEU A 42 21.22 -14.32 3.98
N ASP A 43 21.47 -14.53 5.26
CA ASP A 43 22.29 -15.65 5.74
C ASP A 43 21.40 -16.86 6.03
N VAL A 44 21.19 -17.67 5.00
CA VAL A 44 20.34 -18.90 5.12
C VAL A 44 20.93 -19.96 6.01
N LYS A 45 22.28 -20.00 6.22
CA LYS A 45 22.93 -20.94 7.14
C LYS A 45 22.61 -20.60 8.59
N GLN A 46 22.70 -19.33 8.94
CA GLN A 46 22.33 -18.84 10.26
C GLN A 46 20.83 -19.13 10.53
N LEU A 47 19.96 -18.87 9.57
CA LEU A 47 18.51 -19.07 9.72
C LEU A 47 18.13 -20.56 9.78
N SER A 48 18.79 -21.43 9.02
CA SER A 48 18.51 -22.87 9.01
C SER A 48 19.09 -23.62 10.22
N SER A 49 20.15 -23.10 10.84
CA SER A 49 20.78 -23.73 12.02
C SER A 49 19.93 -23.59 13.29
N THR A 50 18.99 -22.67 13.32
CA THR A 50 18.19 -22.34 14.50
C THR A 50 16.84 -23.05 14.58
N SER A 51 16.36 -23.69 13.50
CA SER A 51 15.03 -24.34 13.55
C SER A 51 14.78 -25.39 12.47
N VAL A 52 14.08 -26.47 12.88
CA VAL A 52 13.38 -27.46 12.02
C VAL A 52 12.03 -26.89 11.53
N HIS A 53 11.86 -25.59 11.53
CA HIS A 53 10.59 -24.93 11.26
C HIS A 53 10.54 -24.41 9.82
N PRO A 54 9.33 -24.26 9.22
CA PRO A 54 9.20 -23.70 7.89
C PRO A 54 9.76 -22.28 7.81
N PHE A 55 10.32 -21.92 6.66
CA PHE A 55 10.71 -20.53 6.39
C PHE A 55 9.44 -19.67 6.24
N ARG A 56 9.28 -18.70 7.12
CA ARG A 56 8.04 -17.92 7.23
C ARG A 56 8.19 -16.58 6.53
N ILE A 57 7.26 -16.34 5.61
CA ILE A 57 7.14 -15.12 4.84
C ILE A 57 5.79 -14.49 5.19
N ALA A 58 5.70 -13.17 5.32
CA ALA A 58 4.42 -12.48 5.46
C ALA A 58 4.30 -11.36 4.44
N ASP A 59 3.12 -11.23 3.84
CA ASP A 59 2.72 -10.09 3.02
C ASP A 59 1.72 -9.23 3.78
N PHE A 60 2.10 -7.98 4.06
CA PHE A 60 1.31 -7.02 4.81
C PHE A 60 0.59 -6.07 3.86
N GLY A 61 -0.75 -6.16 3.83
CA GLY A 61 -1.61 -5.50 2.86
C GLY A 61 -1.74 -6.31 1.56
N CYS A 62 -2.04 -7.61 1.69
CA CYS A 62 -2.12 -8.56 0.56
C CYS A 62 -3.33 -8.34 -0.35
N SER A 63 -4.36 -7.65 0.11
CA SER A 63 -5.67 -7.50 -0.54
C SER A 63 -6.27 -8.87 -0.92
N THR A 64 -6.94 -8.96 -2.08
CA THR A 64 -7.65 -10.17 -2.54
C THR A 64 -6.86 -11.01 -3.55
N GLY A 65 -5.59 -10.70 -3.82
CA GLY A 65 -4.74 -11.27 -4.89
C GLY A 65 -4.83 -10.43 -6.17
N PRO A 66 -4.37 -10.81 -7.36
CA PRO A 66 -3.33 -11.79 -7.65
C PRO A 66 -1.90 -11.26 -7.41
N ASN A 67 -1.74 -9.95 -7.12
CA ASN A 67 -0.43 -9.28 -7.02
C ASN A 67 0.42 -9.86 -5.89
N THR A 68 -0.20 -10.14 -4.73
CA THR A 68 0.47 -10.79 -3.60
C THR A 68 1.06 -12.14 -4.00
N PHE A 69 0.35 -12.95 -4.79
CA PHE A 69 0.85 -14.27 -5.22
C PHE A 69 2.10 -14.17 -6.09
N VAL A 70 2.18 -13.12 -6.91
CA VAL A 70 3.37 -12.85 -7.72
C VAL A 70 4.55 -12.45 -6.85
N ALA A 71 4.35 -11.56 -5.87
CA ALA A 71 5.40 -11.19 -4.92
C ALA A 71 5.89 -12.40 -4.12
N MET A 72 4.98 -13.20 -3.57
CA MET A 72 5.33 -14.39 -2.80
C MET A 72 6.06 -15.44 -3.64
N LYS A 73 5.68 -15.63 -4.91
CA LYS A 73 6.40 -16.49 -5.85
C LYS A 73 7.84 -16.01 -6.06
N VAL A 74 8.04 -14.71 -6.30
CA VAL A 74 9.37 -14.12 -6.53
C VAL A 74 10.27 -14.32 -5.30
N ILE A 75 9.76 -14.04 -4.10
CA ILE A 75 10.50 -14.18 -2.85
C ILE A 75 10.87 -15.65 -2.63
N ARG A 76 9.93 -16.59 -2.77
CA ARG A 76 10.17 -18.01 -2.60
C ARG A 76 11.22 -18.53 -3.58
N GLU A 77 11.09 -18.22 -4.88
CA GLU A 77 12.03 -18.64 -5.91
C GLU A 77 13.45 -18.08 -5.66
N ALA A 78 13.57 -16.84 -5.19
CA ALA A 78 14.85 -16.25 -4.81
C ALA A 78 15.49 -16.97 -3.62
N LEU A 79 14.68 -17.37 -2.64
CA LEU A 79 15.13 -18.14 -1.48
C LEU A 79 15.60 -19.54 -1.88
N GLU A 80 14.86 -20.24 -2.73
CA GLU A 80 15.25 -21.57 -3.25
C GLU A 80 16.56 -21.49 -4.04
N GLU A 81 16.72 -20.45 -4.87
CA GLU A 81 17.97 -20.20 -5.61
C GLU A 81 19.14 -19.98 -4.67
N LYS A 82 18.96 -19.14 -3.63
CA LYS A 82 19.97 -18.85 -2.61
C LYS A 82 20.39 -20.13 -1.87
N LEU A 83 19.42 -20.95 -1.43
CA LEU A 83 19.68 -22.23 -0.77
C LEU A 83 20.51 -23.17 -1.67
N ARG A 84 20.14 -23.29 -2.94
CA ARG A 84 20.85 -24.14 -3.92
C ARG A 84 22.29 -23.66 -4.14
N LYS A 85 22.52 -22.35 -4.26
CA LYS A 85 23.86 -21.78 -4.39
C LYS A 85 24.75 -22.08 -3.19
N GLU A 86 24.18 -22.15 -2.01
CA GLU A 86 24.92 -22.45 -0.78
C GLU A 86 25.05 -23.95 -0.47
N GLY A 87 24.59 -24.81 -1.37
CA GLY A 87 24.66 -26.28 -1.22
C GLY A 87 23.72 -26.83 -0.16
N LEU A 88 22.67 -26.08 0.19
CA LEU A 88 21.62 -26.52 1.10
C LEU A 88 20.48 -27.16 0.29
N ALA A 89 20.01 -28.34 0.72
CA ALA A 89 18.92 -29.03 0.02
C ALA A 89 17.63 -28.22 0.14
N SER A 90 17.19 -27.61 -0.96
CA SER A 90 15.95 -26.82 -1.02
C SER A 90 14.70 -27.68 -0.78
N GLU A 91 14.77 -28.98 -1.07
CA GLU A 91 13.68 -29.96 -0.90
C GLU A 91 13.28 -30.19 0.56
N LEU A 92 14.16 -29.82 1.51
CA LEU A 92 13.91 -29.98 2.95
C LEU A 92 13.31 -28.72 3.59
N LEU A 93 13.23 -27.61 2.86
CA LEU A 93 12.71 -26.37 3.41
C LEU A 93 11.24 -26.19 3.04
N GLU A 94 10.37 -26.32 4.03
CA GLU A 94 8.97 -25.92 3.89
C GLU A 94 8.84 -24.41 3.97
N PHE A 95 7.96 -23.85 3.13
CA PHE A 95 7.61 -22.43 3.18
C PHE A 95 6.21 -22.25 3.76
N GLN A 96 6.07 -21.27 4.65
CA GLN A 96 4.79 -20.82 5.15
C GLN A 96 4.61 -19.34 4.84
N VAL A 97 3.51 -19.00 4.16
CA VAL A 97 3.16 -17.63 3.80
C VAL A 97 1.96 -17.18 4.61
N PHE A 98 2.12 -16.06 5.29
CA PHE A 98 1.06 -15.35 5.99
C PHE A 98 0.56 -14.20 5.12
N PHE A 99 -0.73 -14.21 4.81
CA PHE A 99 -1.42 -13.15 4.09
C PHE A 99 -2.14 -12.28 5.09
N ASN A 100 -1.59 -11.09 5.36
CA ASN A 100 -2.21 -10.13 6.25
C ASN A 100 -2.92 -9.03 5.45
N ASP A 101 -4.10 -8.71 5.88
CA ASP A 101 -4.84 -7.53 5.51
C ASP A 101 -5.84 -7.19 6.61
N HIS A 102 -6.56 -6.12 6.41
CA HIS A 102 -7.59 -5.69 7.30
C HIS A 102 -8.66 -6.78 7.57
N ILE A 103 -9.27 -6.76 8.76
CA ILE A 103 -10.27 -7.76 9.17
C ILE A 103 -11.46 -7.86 8.21
N SER A 104 -11.81 -6.78 7.51
CA SER A 104 -12.89 -6.73 6.52
C SER A 104 -12.46 -7.14 5.10
N ASN A 105 -11.17 -7.47 4.87
CA ASN A 105 -10.70 -7.92 3.57
C ASN A 105 -11.43 -9.20 3.11
N ASP A 106 -11.66 -9.34 1.84
CA ASP A 106 -12.25 -10.54 1.24
C ASP A 106 -11.23 -11.69 1.15
N PHE A 107 -10.95 -12.28 2.32
CA PHE A 107 -10.10 -13.46 2.42
C PHE A 107 -10.69 -14.67 1.69
N ASN A 108 -12.01 -14.74 1.50
CA ASN A 108 -12.62 -15.84 0.75
C ASN A 108 -12.17 -15.81 -0.72
N THR A 109 -12.22 -14.64 -1.36
CA THR A 109 -11.70 -14.48 -2.73
C THR A 109 -10.20 -14.74 -2.78
N LEU A 110 -9.41 -14.23 -1.82
CA LEU A 110 -7.97 -14.47 -1.75
C LEU A 110 -7.67 -15.98 -1.71
N PHE A 111 -8.26 -16.72 -0.77
CA PHE A 111 -7.99 -18.16 -0.60
C PHE A 111 -8.55 -19.02 -1.73
N ALA A 112 -9.67 -18.64 -2.34
CA ALA A 112 -10.21 -19.30 -3.52
C ALA A 112 -9.31 -19.12 -4.76
N SER A 113 -8.53 -18.02 -4.81
CA SER A 113 -7.65 -17.67 -5.93
C SER A 113 -6.20 -18.14 -5.74
N LEU A 114 -5.88 -18.86 -4.66
CA LEU A 114 -4.51 -19.35 -4.41
C LEU A 114 -4.01 -20.21 -5.58
N PRO A 115 -2.80 -19.93 -6.11
CA PRO A 115 -2.22 -20.74 -7.17
C PRO A 115 -2.08 -22.23 -6.74
N PRO A 116 -2.53 -23.18 -7.56
CA PRO A 116 -2.47 -24.62 -7.21
C PRO A 116 -1.03 -25.11 -7.01
N GLU A 117 -0.07 -24.57 -7.78
CA GLU A 117 1.35 -24.92 -7.73
C GLU A 117 2.17 -23.92 -6.91
N ARG A 118 1.63 -23.45 -5.80
CA ARG A 118 2.27 -22.39 -5.00
C ARG A 118 3.52 -22.85 -4.22
N HIS A 119 3.65 -24.12 -3.91
CA HIS A 119 4.77 -24.72 -3.14
C HIS A 119 5.04 -24.01 -1.79
N TYR A 120 3.98 -23.59 -1.11
CA TYR A 120 4.00 -23.08 0.26
C TYR A 120 2.67 -23.33 0.97
N LEU A 121 2.71 -23.43 2.28
CA LEU A 121 1.53 -23.45 3.13
C LEU A 121 1.02 -22.01 3.29
N ALA A 122 -0.28 -21.79 3.15
CA ALA A 122 -0.90 -20.47 3.20
C ALA A 122 -1.72 -20.30 4.48
N ALA A 123 -1.60 -19.16 5.15
CA ALA A 123 -2.41 -18.78 6.29
C ALA A 123 -2.85 -17.33 6.21
N GLY A 124 -4.12 -17.04 6.57
CA GLY A 124 -4.63 -15.68 6.70
C GLY A 124 -4.32 -15.12 8.09
N VAL A 125 -3.94 -13.86 8.15
CA VAL A 125 -3.70 -13.11 9.39
C VAL A 125 -4.48 -11.80 9.35
N PRO A 126 -5.81 -11.83 9.58
CA PRO A 126 -6.61 -10.60 9.60
C PRO A 126 -6.20 -9.70 10.76
N GLY A 127 -5.97 -8.42 10.48
CA GLY A 127 -5.61 -7.45 11.51
C GLY A 127 -4.87 -6.23 10.97
N ASP A 128 -4.73 -5.25 11.83
CA ASP A 128 -4.07 -3.97 11.56
C ASP A 128 -2.54 -4.16 11.55
N PHE A 129 -1.91 -3.99 10.40
CA PHE A 129 -0.46 -4.18 10.25
C PHE A 129 0.40 -3.13 11.00
N HIS A 130 -0.18 -2.05 11.50
CA HIS A 130 0.53 -1.14 12.38
C HIS A 130 0.78 -1.73 13.78
N LYS A 131 0.16 -2.88 14.07
CA LYS A 131 0.29 -3.62 15.33
C LYS A 131 1.08 -4.91 15.17
N VAL A 132 1.47 -5.51 16.28
CA VAL A 132 2.07 -6.85 16.31
C VAL A 132 0.99 -7.87 15.96
N LEU A 133 1.25 -8.70 14.97
CA LEU A 133 0.34 -9.70 14.43
C LEU A 133 0.89 -11.13 14.55
N LEU A 134 2.20 -11.26 14.62
CA LEU A 134 2.91 -12.55 14.67
C LEU A 134 3.77 -12.64 15.94
N PRO A 135 4.08 -13.85 16.38
CA PRO A 135 4.94 -14.03 17.56
C PRO A 135 6.31 -13.39 17.39
N LYS A 136 6.92 -12.98 18.52
CA LYS A 136 8.28 -12.44 18.55
C LYS A 136 9.26 -13.36 17.86
N ALA A 137 10.11 -12.81 16.97
CA ALA A 137 11.19 -13.53 16.30
C ALA A 137 10.71 -14.82 15.59
N SER A 138 9.60 -14.71 14.88
CA SER A 138 8.99 -15.85 14.18
C SER A 138 8.96 -15.70 12.65
N LEU A 139 9.25 -14.52 12.13
CA LEU A 139 9.17 -14.20 10.71
C LEU A 139 10.57 -14.05 10.12
N HIS A 140 10.82 -14.66 8.96
CA HIS A 140 12.12 -14.60 8.29
C HIS A 140 12.16 -13.52 7.21
N PHE A 141 11.05 -13.33 6.51
CA PHE A 141 10.91 -12.31 5.48
C PHE A 141 9.55 -11.61 5.58
N ALA A 142 9.56 -10.28 5.66
CA ALA A 142 8.38 -9.44 5.60
C ALA A 142 8.32 -8.74 4.23
N HIS A 143 7.13 -8.61 3.67
CA HIS A 143 6.89 -7.87 2.43
C HIS A 143 5.68 -6.95 2.62
N SER A 144 5.70 -5.80 1.96
CA SER A 144 4.53 -4.93 1.80
C SER A 144 4.66 -4.14 0.51
N SER A 145 3.64 -4.15 -0.32
CA SER A 145 3.62 -3.41 -1.58
C SER A 145 2.33 -2.61 -1.74
N CYS A 146 2.45 -1.32 -1.99
CA CYS A 146 1.33 -0.40 -2.21
C CYS A 146 0.27 -0.40 -1.08
N SER A 147 0.71 -0.55 0.18
CA SER A 147 -0.19 -0.58 1.34
C SER A 147 0.12 0.52 2.36
N LEU A 148 1.40 0.83 2.59
CA LEU A 148 1.83 1.71 3.68
C LEU A 148 1.50 3.20 3.47
N HIS A 149 1.00 3.60 2.31
CA HIS A 149 0.49 4.95 2.04
C HIS A 149 -0.97 5.13 2.52
N TRP A 150 -1.63 4.05 2.96
CA TRP A 150 -2.90 4.09 3.66
C TRP A 150 -2.65 4.37 5.14
N LEU A 151 -3.23 5.45 5.65
CA LEU A 151 -3.10 5.84 7.05
C LEU A 151 -4.00 4.97 7.94
N SER A 152 -3.56 4.72 9.17
CA SER A 152 -4.36 4.01 10.18
C SER A 152 -5.64 4.78 10.55
N ASP A 153 -5.59 6.11 10.48
CA ASP A 153 -6.72 7.00 10.73
C ASP A 153 -6.52 8.33 9.99
N VAL A 154 -7.60 9.02 9.72
CA VAL A 154 -7.56 10.41 9.24
C VAL A 154 -7.10 11.31 10.39
N PRO A 155 -6.16 12.26 10.16
CA PRO A 155 -5.76 13.19 11.21
C PRO A 155 -6.98 13.96 11.75
N LYS A 156 -7.17 13.97 13.06
CA LYS A 156 -8.35 14.59 13.68
C LYS A 156 -8.48 16.09 13.38
N GLU A 157 -7.35 16.73 13.25
CA GLU A 157 -7.24 18.16 12.99
C GLU A 157 -7.87 18.59 11.65
N VAL A 158 -7.93 17.69 10.66
CA VAL A 158 -8.49 18.02 9.34
C VAL A 158 -10.01 17.91 9.29
N THR A 159 -10.62 17.26 10.26
CA THR A 159 -12.09 17.14 10.41
C THR A 159 -12.66 18.04 11.51
N ASP A 160 -11.82 18.76 12.26
CA ASP A 160 -12.22 19.68 13.33
C ASP A 160 -12.36 21.10 12.75
N ASN A 161 -13.57 21.63 12.72
CA ASN A 161 -13.88 22.95 12.19
C ASN A 161 -13.28 24.12 13.00
N THR A 162 -12.76 23.86 14.20
CA THR A 162 -12.02 24.83 15.02
C THR A 162 -10.52 24.80 14.77
N SER A 163 -10.03 23.78 14.05
CA SER A 163 -8.60 23.57 13.79
C SER A 163 -8.10 24.46 12.64
N PRO A 164 -6.86 25.00 12.73
CA PRO A 164 -6.20 25.65 11.59
C PRO A 164 -5.97 24.71 10.39
N ALA A 165 -5.99 23.40 10.62
CA ALA A 165 -5.85 22.35 9.61
C ALA A 165 -7.20 21.85 9.07
N TRP A 166 -8.33 22.49 9.42
CA TRP A 166 -9.62 22.07 8.87
C TRP A 166 -9.64 22.12 7.34
N ASN A 167 -9.95 20.96 6.74
CA ASN A 167 -9.85 20.73 5.29
C ASN A 167 -11.19 20.94 4.56
N LYS A 168 -11.97 21.93 4.98
CA LYS A 168 -13.30 22.24 4.43
C LYS A 168 -13.31 22.27 2.89
N GLY A 169 -14.28 21.58 2.30
CA GLY A 169 -14.49 21.54 0.84
C GLY A 169 -13.49 20.70 0.07
N LYS A 170 -12.61 19.95 0.76
CA LYS A 170 -11.64 19.03 0.15
C LYS A 170 -11.68 17.66 0.83
N ILE A 171 -11.56 16.62 0.05
CA ILE A 171 -11.54 15.23 0.55
C ILE A 171 -10.13 14.65 0.72
N HIS A 172 -9.09 15.42 0.42
CA HIS A 172 -7.68 15.02 0.47
C HIS A 172 -6.78 16.22 0.74
N HIS A 173 -5.51 15.99 1.13
CA HIS A 173 -4.54 17.05 1.40
C HIS A 173 -3.99 17.74 0.14
N GLY A 174 -4.15 17.14 -1.06
CA GLY A 174 -3.69 17.73 -2.32
C GLY A 174 -4.26 19.13 -2.53
N GLY A 175 -3.38 20.09 -2.86
CA GLY A 175 -3.76 21.50 -3.02
C GLY A 175 -4.42 22.15 -1.78
N ALA A 176 -4.35 21.51 -0.60
CA ALA A 176 -4.88 22.05 0.65
C ALA A 176 -3.87 23.00 1.35
N LYS A 177 -4.31 23.59 2.47
CA LYS A 177 -3.42 24.44 3.28
C LYS A 177 -2.23 23.65 3.81
N LYS A 178 -1.08 24.30 3.97
CA LYS A 178 0.12 23.69 4.54
C LYS A 178 -0.11 22.93 5.85
N LYS A 179 -0.97 23.42 6.74
CA LYS A 179 -1.34 22.78 8.00
C LYS A 179 -2.04 21.42 7.81
N VAL A 180 -2.82 21.27 6.74
CA VAL A 180 -3.44 20.00 6.39
C VAL A 180 -2.37 18.98 5.98
N LEU A 181 -1.46 19.38 5.09
CA LEU A 181 -0.35 18.52 4.67
C LEU A 181 0.54 18.10 5.85
N GLU A 182 0.87 19.04 6.75
CA GLU A 182 1.64 18.76 7.97
C GLU A 182 0.93 17.73 8.89
N ALA A 183 -0.40 17.81 9.03
CA ALA A 183 -1.17 16.85 9.81
C ALA A 183 -1.12 15.44 9.19
N TYR A 184 -1.29 15.32 7.88
CA TYR A 184 -1.18 14.05 7.16
C TYR A 184 0.24 13.47 7.25
N ALA A 185 1.28 14.27 7.04
CA ALA A 185 2.67 13.84 7.15
C ALA A 185 2.99 13.35 8.58
N SER A 186 2.47 14.03 9.60
CA SER A 186 2.64 13.62 11.00
C SER A 186 1.96 12.29 11.29
N GLN A 187 0.76 12.05 10.75
CA GLN A 187 0.06 10.78 10.92
C GLN A 187 0.82 9.66 10.21
N PHE A 188 1.24 9.88 8.96
CA PHE A 188 2.05 8.91 8.22
C PHE A 188 3.33 8.52 8.97
N ALA A 189 4.03 9.51 9.55
CA ALA A 189 5.25 9.24 10.32
C ALA A 189 4.98 8.32 11.52
N LYS A 190 3.90 8.57 12.28
CA LYS A 190 3.48 7.72 13.40
C LYS A 190 3.11 6.30 12.94
N ASP A 191 2.38 6.18 11.84
CA ASP A 191 1.95 4.92 11.29
C ASP A 191 3.12 4.08 10.82
N LEU A 192 4.05 4.68 10.08
CA LEU A 192 5.26 4.01 9.62
C LEU A 192 6.15 3.58 10.77
N GLU A 193 6.34 4.43 11.79
CA GLU A 193 7.09 4.06 13.01
C GLU A 193 6.45 2.85 13.70
N SER A 194 5.12 2.86 13.87
CA SER A 194 4.38 1.77 14.49
C SER A 194 4.53 0.46 13.69
N PHE A 195 4.42 0.54 12.35
CA PHE A 195 4.63 -0.59 11.46
C PHE A 195 6.05 -1.15 11.58
N LEU A 196 7.08 -0.30 11.51
CA LEU A 196 8.48 -0.73 11.60
C LEU A 196 8.79 -1.39 12.95
N ASN A 197 8.28 -0.85 14.06
CA ASN A 197 8.47 -1.42 15.38
C ASN A 197 7.79 -2.78 15.53
N ALA A 198 6.56 -2.94 15.01
CA ALA A 198 5.87 -4.21 15.00
C ALA A 198 6.62 -5.26 14.19
N ARG A 199 7.09 -4.92 13.00
CA ARG A 199 7.89 -5.83 12.15
C ARG A 199 9.24 -6.17 12.77
N ALA A 200 9.91 -5.19 13.40
CA ALA A 200 11.16 -5.44 14.13
C ALA A 200 10.99 -6.42 15.30
N HIS A 201 9.81 -6.44 15.94
CA HIS A 201 9.48 -7.41 17.00
C HIS A 201 9.32 -8.82 16.42
N GLU A 202 8.64 -8.95 15.28
CA GLU A 202 8.26 -10.22 14.65
C GLU A 202 9.40 -10.88 13.87
N LEU A 203 10.27 -10.09 13.24
CA LEU A 203 11.40 -10.60 12.47
C LEU A 203 12.42 -11.30 13.38
N VAL A 204 12.95 -12.43 12.89
CA VAL A 204 14.14 -13.07 13.45
C VAL A 204 15.36 -12.17 13.28
N ASP A 205 16.40 -12.39 14.05
CA ASP A 205 17.67 -11.68 13.87
C ASP A 205 18.28 -11.96 12.50
N GLY A 206 18.64 -10.93 11.75
CA GLY A 206 19.08 -11.03 10.37
C GLY A 206 17.95 -11.23 9.34
N GLY A 207 16.69 -11.33 9.76
CA GLY A 207 15.53 -11.38 8.88
C GLY A 207 15.37 -10.10 8.05
N LEU A 208 14.79 -10.23 6.86
CA LEU A 208 14.66 -9.16 5.88
C LEU A 208 13.23 -8.63 5.77
N MET A 209 13.13 -7.36 5.37
CA MET A 209 11.84 -6.75 5.04
C MET A 209 11.98 -5.91 3.76
N ALA A 210 11.21 -6.25 2.72
CA ALA A 210 11.12 -5.51 1.47
C ALA A 210 9.82 -4.69 1.42
N LEU A 211 9.96 -3.39 1.21
CA LEU A 211 8.84 -2.45 1.11
C LEU A 211 8.83 -1.79 -0.26
N VAL A 212 7.64 -1.69 -0.86
CA VAL A 212 7.39 -1.04 -2.14
C VAL A 212 6.31 0.02 -1.92
N ILE A 213 6.70 1.29 -1.85
CA ILE A 213 5.85 2.38 -1.37
C ILE A 213 5.62 3.39 -2.50
N PRO A 214 4.37 3.64 -2.93
CA PRO A 214 4.05 4.76 -3.81
C PRO A 214 4.44 6.09 -3.18
N ALA A 215 5.04 6.98 -3.96
CA ALA A 215 5.63 8.20 -3.46
C ALA A 215 5.60 9.33 -4.49
N VAL A 216 5.81 10.55 -4.04
CA VAL A 216 6.00 11.72 -4.90
C VAL A 216 7.48 12.14 -4.85
N PRO A 217 8.08 12.56 -5.98
CA PRO A 217 9.44 13.10 -5.99
C PRO A 217 9.62 14.26 -4.99
N ASP A 218 10.82 14.36 -4.39
CA ASP A 218 11.13 15.44 -3.43
C ASP A 218 10.88 16.83 -4.03
N ALA A 219 11.27 17.09 -5.30
CA ALA A 219 11.05 18.35 -5.97
C ALA A 219 9.56 18.75 -6.07
N ILE A 220 8.68 17.77 -6.28
CA ILE A 220 7.21 17.97 -6.30
C ILE A 220 6.72 18.32 -4.89
N ARG A 221 7.20 17.61 -3.87
CA ARG A 221 6.84 17.88 -2.48
C ARG A 221 7.29 19.28 -2.04
N GLU A 222 8.50 19.68 -2.40
CA GLU A 222 9.07 21.00 -2.09
C GLU A 222 8.36 22.14 -2.81
N SER A 223 8.01 21.97 -4.09
CA SER A 223 7.27 22.96 -4.87
C SER A 223 5.79 23.06 -4.50
N GLN A 224 5.28 22.11 -3.71
CA GLN A 224 3.84 21.98 -3.40
C GLN A 224 2.96 21.89 -4.66
N THR A 225 3.51 21.37 -5.74
CA THR A 225 2.77 21.12 -6.98
C THR A 225 1.82 19.96 -6.77
N THR A 226 0.57 20.12 -7.17
CA THR A 226 -0.45 19.06 -7.09
C THR A 226 -0.20 18.02 -8.18
N ILE A 227 -0.02 16.77 -7.80
CA ILE A 227 0.16 15.65 -8.74
C ILE A 227 -1.17 15.17 -9.33
N VAL A 228 -1.10 14.35 -10.39
CA VAL A 228 -2.29 13.83 -11.09
C VAL A 228 -3.25 13.14 -10.13
N THR A 229 -2.78 12.22 -9.30
CA THR A 229 -3.61 11.49 -8.33
C THR A 229 -4.33 12.42 -7.34
N GLU A 230 -3.68 13.50 -6.89
CA GLU A 230 -4.31 14.50 -6.02
C GLU A 230 -5.39 15.29 -6.76
N LYS A 231 -5.18 15.62 -8.06
CA LYS A 231 -6.20 16.25 -8.91
C LYS A 231 -7.40 15.33 -9.15
N GLU A 232 -7.18 14.03 -9.30
CA GLU A 232 -8.27 13.04 -9.39
C GLU A 232 -9.15 13.05 -8.13
N PHE A 233 -8.54 13.16 -6.94
CA PHE A 233 -9.30 13.32 -5.70
C PHE A 233 -10.04 14.66 -5.63
N GLU A 234 -9.50 15.76 -6.20
CA GLU A 234 -10.21 17.01 -6.33
C GLU A 234 -11.44 16.87 -7.24
N VAL A 235 -11.32 16.15 -8.37
CA VAL A 235 -12.45 15.85 -9.26
C VAL A 235 -13.49 15.01 -8.53
N LEU A 236 -13.09 13.95 -7.80
CA LEU A 236 -14.01 13.11 -7.02
C LEU A 236 -14.75 13.91 -5.95
N GLY A 237 -14.04 14.78 -5.23
CA GLY A 237 -14.64 15.71 -4.25
C GLY A 237 -15.65 16.66 -4.89
N SER A 238 -15.35 17.17 -6.10
CA SER A 238 -16.29 18.01 -6.84
C SER A 238 -17.56 17.27 -7.30
N CYS A 239 -17.46 15.95 -7.58
CA CYS A 239 -18.63 15.13 -7.87
C CYS A 239 -19.53 14.98 -6.65
N LEU A 240 -18.94 14.70 -5.48
CA LEU A 240 -19.69 14.64 -4.22
C LEU A 240 -20.40 15.94 -3.89
N MET A 241 -19.74 17.09 -4.09
CA MET A 241 -20.39 18.41 -3.92
C MET A 241 -21.51 18.66 -4.91
N ASP A 242 -21.42 18.18 -6.14
CA ASP A 242 -22.52 18.31 -7.10
C ASP A 242 -23.70 17.39 -6.74
N LEU A 243 -23.45 16.19 -6.21
CA LEU A 243 -24.50 15.34 -5.64
C LEU A 243 -25.16 15.97 -4.39
N ALA A 244 -24.37 16.69 -3.58
CA ALA A 244 -24.89 17.44 -2.43
C ALA A 244 -25.83 18.57 -2.89
N LYS A 245 -25.46 19.34 -3.91
CA LYS A 245 -26.33 20.39 -4.50
C LYS A 245 -27.64 19.82 -5.07
N LYS A 246 -27.62 18.57 -5.55
CA LYS A 246 -28.84 17.86 -5.99
C LYS A 246 -29.66 17.30 -4.82
N GLY A 247 -29.17 17.39 -3.58
CA GLY A 247 -29.83 16.85 -2.38
C GLY A 247 -29.70 15.32 -2.23
N LEU A 248 -28.80 14.67 -2.96
CA LEU A 248 -28.58 13.23 -2.91
C LEU A 248 -27.65 12.82 -1.76
N VAL A 249 -26.77 13.72 -1.32
CA VAL A 249 -25.90 13.55 -0.16
C VAL A 249 -25.91 14.79 0.72
N ASP A 250 -25.57 14.63 1.99
CA ASP A 250 -25.43 15.74 2.94
C ASP A 250 -24.08 16.43 2.73
N GLU A 251 -24.09 17.75 2.49
CA GLU A 251 -22.89 18.58 2.32
C GLU A 251 -21.95 18.50 3.53
N LEU A 252 -22.49 18.41 4.75
CA LEU A 252 -21.67 18.25 5.95
C LEU A 252 -20.92 16.91 5.95
N LYS A 253 -21.51 15.85 5.39
CA LYS A 253 -20.81 14.57 5.24
C LYS A 253 -19.67 14.67 4.23
N VAL A 254 -19.77 15.50 3.20
CA VAL A 254 -18.69 15.75 2.24
C VAL A 254 -17.58 16.54 2.91
N ASP A 255 -17.90 17.59 3.66
CA ASP A 255 -16.91 18.39 4.41
C ASP A 255 -16.16 17.56 5.48
N MET A 256 -16.78 16.54 6.02
CA MET A 256 -16.16 15.62 7.00
C MET A 256 -15.38 14.49 6.36
N LEU A 257 -15.58 14.22 5.06
CA LEU A 257 -14.82 13.18 4.36
C LEU A 257 -13.38 13.66 4.15
N ASN A 258 -12.45 12.84 4.58
CA ASN A 258 -11.05 12.97 4.23
C ASN A 258 -10.49 11.57 3.92
N LEU A 259 -9.83 11.43 2.80
CA LEU A 259 -9.23 10.16 2.38
C LEU A 259 -8.00 9.87 3.25
N PRO A 260 -7.88 8.67 3.87
CA PRO A 260 -6.75 8.29 4.70
C PRO A 260 -5.54 7.87 3.84
N LEU A 261 -5.12 8.74 2.92
CA LEU A 261 -4.06 8.47 1.97
C LEU A 261 -2.98 9.54 2.07
N TYR A 262 -1.72 9.11 2.14
CA TYR A 262 -0.56 9.99 2.09
C TYR A 262 0.54 9.39 1.23
N LEU A 263 0.97 10.11 0.21
CA LEU A 263 2.08 9.71 -0.64
C LEU A 263 3.35 10.41 -0.13
N PRO A 264 4.26 9.70 0.55
CA PRO A 264 5.48 10.31 1.09
C PRO A 264 6.47 10.68 -0.02
N SER A 265 7.47 11.52 0.31
CA SER A 265 8.62 11.73 -0.55
C SER A 265 9.78 10.78 -0.18
N PRO A 266 10.77 10.58 -1.09
CA PRO A 266 11.96 9.78 -0.79
C PRO A 266 12.73 10.26 0.44
N ASN A 267 12.84 11.57 0.65
CA ASN A 267 13.52 12.14 1.80
C ASN A 267 12.77 11.90 3.12
N GLU A 268 11.44 11.95 3.11
CA GLU A 268 10.62 11.59 4.28
C GLU A 268 10.83 10.12 4.63
N ILE A 269 10.71 9.20 3.67
CA ILE A 269 10.95 7.76 3.88
C ILE A 269 12.36 7.53 4.42
N LYS A 270 13.39 8.09 3.79
CA LYS A 270 14.78 7.93 4.22
C LYS A 270 15.00 8.39 5.66
N THR A 271 14.37 9.49 6.05
CA THR A 271 14.49 10.05 7.39
C THR A 271 13.83 9.13 8.42
N LEU A 272 12.59 8.70 8.15
CA LEU A 272 11.84 7.83 9.05
C LEU A 272 12.47 6.44 9.19
N MET A 273 12.96 5.84 8.09
CA MET A 273 13.64 4.54 8.14
C MET A 273 14.92 4.59 8.97
N LYS A 274 15.71 5.68 8.85
CA LYS A 274 16.94 5.85 9.62
C LYS A 274 16.71 6.06 11.12
N ALA A 275 15.56 6.58 11.50
CA ALA A 275 15.21 6.78 12.91
C ALA A 275 14.94 5.46 13.66
N ASN A 276 14.66 4.34 12.95
CA ASN A 276 14.39 3.07 13.58
C ASN A 276 15.70 2.42 14.12
N GLU A 277 15.71 2.18 15.43
CA GLU A 277 16.90 1.63 16.11
C GLU A 277 17.09 0.12 15.89
N HIS A 278 16.05 -0.60 15.43
CA HIS A 278 16.04 -2.05 15.35
C HIS A 278 16.31 -2.60 13.94
N LEU A 279 16.21 -1.76 12.93
CA LEU A 279 16.34 -2.12 11.53
C LEU A 279 17.49 -1.36 10.87
N ASN A 280 18.20 -2.00 9.96
CA ASN A 280 19.22 -1.38 9.11
C ASN A 280 18.67 -1.26 7.69
N VAL A 281 18.76 -0.08 7.10
CA VAL A 281 18.48 0.13 5.66
C VAL A 281 19.65 -0.45 4.87
N GLN A 282 19.37 -1.48 4.07
CA GLN A 282 20.35 -2.10 3.17
C GLN A 282 20.31 -1.43 1.79
N ARG A 283 19.10 -1.16 1.30
CA ARG A 283 18.89 -0.49 0.01
C ARG A 283 17.68 0.45 0.08
N LEU A 284 17.77 1.59 -0.60
CA LEU A 284 16.66 2.48 -0.89
C LEU A 284 16.84 2.96 -2.31
N GLU A 285 15.87 2.68 -3.17
CA GLU A 285 15.92 3.02 -4.59
C GLU A 285 14.58 3.57 -5.08
N ILE A 286 14.64 4.60 -5.93
CA ILE A 286 13.46 5.20 -6.54
C ILE A 286 13.24 4.52 -7.89
N LEU A 287 12.07 3.92 -8.06
CA LEU A 287 11.70 3.16 -9.25
C LEU A 287 10.60 3.88 -10.02
N SER A 288 10.65 3.77 -11.34
CA SER A 288 9.57 4.20 -12.21
C SER A 288 8.85 2.97 -12.77
N ILE A 289 7.52 2.98 -12.72
CA ILE A 289 6.72 1.91 -13.32
C ILE A 289 6.60 2.17 -14.82
N PRO A 290 7.16 1.29 -15.70
CA PRO A 290 7.00 1.43 -17.13
C PRO A 290 5.52 1.35 -17.52
N GLY A 291 5.08 2.23 -18.40
CA GLY A 291 3.69 2.22 -18.89
C GLY A 291 2.65 2.67 -17.86
N LYS A 292 3.04 3.24 -16.72
CA LYS A 292 2.08 3.81 -15.73
C LYS A 292 1.07 4.76 -16.38
N HIS A 293 1.49 5.51 -17.41
CA HIS A 293 0.62 6.39 -18.18
C HIS A 293 -0.54 5.66 -18.88
N VAL A 294 -0.37 4.39 -19.23
CA VAL A 294 -1.44 3.59 -19.86
C VAL A 294 -2.55 3.30 -18.86
N VAL A 295 -2.19 3.04 -17.58
CA VAL A 295 -3.17 2.80 -16.51
C VAL A 295 -4.03 4.03 -16.28
N PHE A 296 -3.40 5.21 -16.30
CA PHE A 296 -4.07 6.50 -16.02
C PHE A 296 -4.51 7.27 -17.26
N SER A 297 -4.33 6.73 -18.48
CA SER A 297 -4.64 7.44 -19.73
C SER A 297 -6.11 7.36 -20.15
N ASN A 298 -6.89 6.49 -19.53
CA ASN A 298 -8.29 6.26 -19.87
C ASN A 298 -9.21 6.66 -18.70
N PRO A 299 -10.10 7.66 -18.87
CA PRO A 299 -11.03 8.08 -17.83
C PRO A 299 -11.81 6.94 -17.18
N SER A 300 -12.37 6.03 -17.99
CA SER A 300 -13.13 4.90 -17.48
C SER A 300 -12.28 3.90 -16.71
N GLY A 301 -11.08 3.59 -17.20
CA GLY A 301 -10.14 2.70 -16.51
C GLY A 301 -9.67 3.30 -15.18
N ASN A 302 -9.41 4.60 -15.15
CA ASN A 302 -9.03 5.30 -13.94
C ASN A 302 -10.18 5.39 -12.91
N ALA A 303 -11.40 5.63 -13.37
CA ALA A 303 -12.58 5.61 -12.51
C ALA A 303 -12.78 4.20 -11.88
N LEU A 304 -12.61 3.13 -12.64
CA LEU A 304 -12.68 1.75 -12.12
C LEU A 304 -11.55 1.45 -11.11
N TYR A 305 -10.33 1.92 -11.38
CA TYR A 305 -9.20 1.80 -10.46
C TYR A 305 -9.48 2.46 -9.10
N LEU A 306 -9.96 3.72 -9.12
CA LEU A 306 -10.31 4.43 -7.89
C LEU A 306 -11.57 3.86 -7.22
N ARG A 307 -12.55 3.41 -7.99
CA ARG A 307 -13.73 2.73 -7.46
C ARG A 307 -13.33 1.48 -6.70
N ALA A 308 -12.50 0.63 -7.29
CA ALA A 308 -12.03 -0.60 -6.65
C ALA A 308 -11.31 -0.35 -5.31
N ALA A 309 -10.67 0.82 -5.15
CA ALA A 309 -9.94 1.17 -3.94
C ALA A 309 -10.77 1.94 -2.91
N LEU A 310 -11.75 2.74 -3.32
CA LEU A 310 -12.41 3.74 -2.47
C LEU A 310 -13.89 3.45 -2.20
N GLU A 311 -14.56 2.60 -3.00
CA GLU A 311 -16.00 2.39 -2.90
C GLU A 311 -16.45 2.01 -1.49
N GLY A 312 -15.79 1.05 -0.83
CA GLY A 312 -16.15 0.63 0.52
C GLY A 312 -16.04 1.77 1.57
N LEU A 313 -15.09 2.70 1.37
CA LEU A 313 -14.96 3.91 2.19
C LEU A 313 -16.13 4.87 1.93
N LEU A 314 -16.44 5.10 0.66
CA LEU A 314 -17.49 6.03 0.24
C LEU A 314 -18.88 5.51 0.59
N GLU A 315 -19.15 4.20 0.39
CA GLU A 315 -20.41 3.56 0.79
C GLU A 315 -20.69 3.72 2.29
N LYS A 316 -19.67 3.56 3.12
CA LYS A 316 -19.83 3.73 4.56
C LYS A 316 -20.22 5.16 4.95
N GLN A 317 -19.73 6.15 4.22
CA GLN A 317 -20.02 7.57 4.47
C GLN A 317 -21.34 8.02 3.89
N PHE A 318 -21.69 7.56 2.68
CA PHE A 318 -22.80 8.09 1.90
C PHE A 318 -23.90 7.08 1.59
N GLY A 319 -23.66 5.77 1.78
CA GLY A 319 -24.55 4.67 1.37
C GLY A 319 -24.23 4.15 -0.02
N SER A 320 -24.69 2.93 -0.31
CA SER A 320 -24.46 2.25 -1.61
C SER A 320 -25.23 2.86 -2.76
N ASP A 321 -26.39 3.48 -2.48
CA ASP A 321 -27.34 3.90 -3.50
C ASP A 321 -26.80 4.98 -4.46
N ILE A 322 -25.81 5.76 -4.03
CA ILE A 322 -25.23 6.84 -4.83
C ILE A 322 -23.98 6.41 -5.61
N MET A 323 -23.44 5.21 -5.37
CA MET A 323 -22.11 4.85 -5.89
C MET A 323 -22.05 4.82 -7.42
N ASP A 324 -23.06 4.28 -8.09
CA ASP A 324 -23.08 4.24 -9.55
C ASP A 324 -23.18 5.65 -10.14
N GLU A 325 -24.07 6.51 -9.63
CA GLU A 325 -24.19 7.91 -10.09
C GLU A 325 -22.89 8.70 -9.82
N LEU A 326 -22.27 8.49 -8.68
CA LEU A 326 -20.99 9.13 -8.32
C LEU A 326 -19.89 8.78 -9.33
N PHE A 327 -19.68 7.49 -9.60
CA PHE A 327 -18.59 7.05 -10.47
C PHE A 327 -18.89 7.28 -11.96
N GLU A 328 -20.14 7.33 -12.38
CA GLU A 328 -20.53 7.83 -13.70
C GLU A 328 -20.19 9.31 -13.88
N LEU A 329 -20.59 10.16 -12.91
CA LEU A 329 -20.27 11.60 -12.92
C LEU A 329 -18.74 11.82 -12.86
N PHE A 330 -18.04 11.03 -12.04
CA PHE A 330 -16.59 11.08 -11.94
C PHE A 330 -15.92 10.75 -13.28
N THR A 331 -16.37 9.69 -13.96
CA THR A 331 -15.87 9.32 -15.29
C THR A 331 -16.07 10.44 -16.31
N GLN A 332 -17.24 11.07 -16.32
CA GLN A 332 -17.55 12.19 -17.21
C GLN A 332 -16.61 13.39 -16.96
N LYS A 333 -16.45 13.81 -15.70
CA LYS A 333 -15.56 14.93 -15.35
C LYS A 333 -14.09 14.63 -15.62
N LEU A 334 -13.63 13.39 -15.43
CA LEU A 334 -12.30 12.97 -15.83
C LEU A 334 -12.10 13.11 -17.34
N ALA A 335 -13.08 12.70 -18.16
CA ALA A 335 -13.01 12.83 -19.61
C ALA A 335 -12.93 14.31 -20.08
N GLU A 336 -13.61 15.22 -19.36
CA GLU A 336 -13.54 16.67 -19.62
C GLU A 336 -12.18 17.27 -19.20
N SER A 337 -11.46 16.62 -18.28
CA SER A 337 -10.18 17.06 -17.73
C SER A 337 -8.99 16.45 -18.48
N SER A 338 -8.96 16.57 -19.82
CA SER A 338 -7.97 15.92 -20.70
C SER A 338 -6.50 16.21 -20.33
N SER A 339 -6.20 17.35 -19.69
CA SER A 339 -4.86 17.71 -19.22
C SER A 339 -4.35 16.79 -18.10
N LEU A 340 -5.22 16.08 -17.37
CA LEU A 340 -4.84 15.13 -16.33
C LEU A 340 -4.12 13.93 -16.93
N PHE A 341 -4.44 13.56 -18.16
CA PHE A 341 -3.93 12.36 -18.81
C PHE A 341 -2.67 12.62 -19.67
N ASN A 342 -2.11 13.85 -19.60
CA ASN A 342 -0.83 14.12 -20.28
C ASN A 342 0.29 13.29 -19.63
N PRO A 343 1.02 12.47 -20.40
CA PRO A 343 2.14 11.65 -19.90
C PRO A 343 3.22 12.44 -19.14
N GLU A 344 3.36 13.73 -19.44
CA GLU A 344 4.31 14.63 -18.76
C GLU A 344 3.92 14.98 -17.31
N ASN A 345 2.64 14.81 -16.95
CA ASN A 345 2.14 15.14 -15.60
C ASN A 345 2.23 13.99 -14.59
N GLN A 346 2.92 12.90 -14.93
CA GLN A 346 2.91 11.67 -14.11
C GLN A 346 4.10 11.62 -13.16
N ASP A 347 3.96 12.31 -12.06
CA ASP A 347 5.02 12.48 -11.05
C ASP A 347 5.03 11.40 -9.97
N LEU A 348 4.20 10.36 -10.09
CA LEU A 348 4.17 9.24 -9.16
C LEU A 348 5.37 8.31 -9.41
N VAL A 349 6.11 8.03 -8.33
CA VAL A 349 7.22 7.06 -8.32
C VAL A 349 6.93 5.97 -7.29
N VAL A 350 7.75 4.93 -7.28
CA VAL A 350 7.72 3.89 -6.25
C VAL A 350 9.07 3.87 -5.56
N ILE A 351 9.08 3.79 -4.24
CA ILE A 351 10.29 3.63 -3.46
C ILE A 351 10.41 2.17 -3.06
N PHE A 352 11.49 1.53 -3.47
CA PHE A 352 11.91 0.24 -2.93
C PHE A 352 12.80 0.47 -1.72
N VAL A 353 12.51 -0.23 -0.61
CA VAL A 353 13.35 -0.22 0.59
C VAL A 353 13.58 -1.65 1.03
N LEU A 354 14.84 -2.06 1.18
CA LEU A 354 15.19 -3.27 1.91
C LEU A 354 15.73 -2.92 3.29
N LEU A 355 15.15 -3.55 4.29
CA LEU A 355 15.54 -3.44 5.70
C LEU A 355 15.98 -4.81 6.23
N LYS A 356 16.98 -4.81 7.12
CA LYS A 356 17.46 -6.01 7.80
C LYS A 356 17.35 -5.84 9.31
N ARG A 357 16.80 -6.84 9.99
CA ARG A 357 16.72 -6.85 11.45
C ARG A 357 18.09 -6.96 12.06
N LYS A 358 18.45 -6.00 12.94
CA LYS A 358 19.69 -6.06 13.73
C LYS A 358 19.67 -7.25 14.68
N LEU A 359 20.83 -7.74 15.03
CA LEU A 359 20.96 -8.77 16.07
C LEU A 359 20.46 -8.20 17.41
N ARG A 360 19.71 -8.99 18.16
CA ARG A 360 19.31 -8.63 19.51
C ARG A 360 20.52 -8.78 20.43
N THR A 361 20.89 -7.71 21.09
CA THR A 361 21.91 -7.70 22.14
C THR A 361 21.35 -8.23 23.45
#